data_e16ed1e9922d10644be8c85dcfa21468
#
_entry.id   e16ed1e9922d10644be8c85dcfa21468
#
_cell.length_a   1.000
_cell.length_b   1.000
_cell.length_c   1.000
_cell.angle_alpha   90.00
_cell.angle_beta   90.00
_cell.angle_gamma   90.00
#
_symmetry.space_group_name_H-M   'P 1'
#
loop_
_entity.id
_entity.type
_entity.pdbx_description
1 polymer ?
#
loop_
_entity_poly.entity_id
_entity_poly.type
_entity_poly.pdbx_seq_one_letter_code
_entity_poly.pdbx_strand_id
1 'polypeptide(L)'
;MARTPIDITLPDMTGSRAVVTGASDGIGRHIATRLAAAGAEVVLPVRNPDKGRTALAAIEAAVPDAQVSLRTMDLSSLESVAALGATLRAEGVPVGILILNAGVMTPPERQTTVDGHELQFGTNHLGHVALVGQLHPLLVAGRARVVSQVSVAANQGAVHYEDLDWERSYDGMKAYSSSKIAFGLFGLELDRRSKAAGWGITSNLSHPGIAPTALLAARPEVGRSRDTLGRRLIRVMSARGILVGTVETAGLPALLAATDPAADGGRFFGPSGPRNLGGAPAEQPLYGRLADREQAARIWDLSLRLTGMTGLGTPAAGRDIEAAS
;
A
#
# COMPACT_ATOMS: atom_id res chain seq x y z
N MET A 1 -12.20 29.04 18.44
CA MET A 1 -11.06 29.23 17.54
C MET A 1 -11.08 28.14 16.49
N ALA A 2 -11.13 28.48 15.20
CA ALA A 2 -10.99 27.50 14.13
C ALA A 2 -9.58 26.89 14.23
N ARG A 3 -9.50 25.55 14.30
CA ARG A 3 -8.19 24.85 14.25
C ARG A 3 -7.58 25.07 12.87
N THR A 4 -6.32 25.43 12.82
CA THR A 4 -5.56 25.45 11.56
C THR A 4 -5.65 24.06 10.93
N PRO A 5 -6.03 23.94 9.64
CA PRO A 5 -6.06 22.65 8.97
C PRO A 5 -4.67 21.99 9.02
N ILE A 6 -4.62 20.71 9.40
CA ILE A 6 -3.39 19.94 9.32
C ILE A 6 -3.16 19.61 7.85
N ASP A 7 -2.08 20.11 7.28
CA ASP A 7 -1.71 19.88 5.89
C ASP A 7 -0.19 19.93 5.70
N ILE A 8 0.31 19.51 4.51
CA ILE A 8 1.69 19.60 4.06
C ILE A 8 1.73 20.18 2.66
N THR A 9 2.80 20.92 2.35
CA THR A 9 3.08 21.36 0.98
C THR A 9 3.91 20.30 0.28
N LEU A 10 3.47 19.86 -0.90
CA LEU A 10 4.24 18.98 -1.76
C LEU A 10 5.15 19.79 -2.67
N PRO A 11 6.34 19.29 -3.01
CA PRO A 11 7.17 19.88 -4.05
C PRO A 11 6.48 19.76 -5.42
N ASP A 12 6.97 20.52 -6.41
CA ASP A 12 6.58 20.33 -7.80
C ASP A 12 6.98 18.93 -8.28
N MET A 13 5.99 18.18 -8.78
CA MET A 13 6.12 16.81 -9.25
C MET A 13 5.96 16.70 -10.78
N THR A 14 5.99 17.83 -11.50
CA THR A 14 5.89 17.86 -12.95
C THR A 14 6.94 16.96 -13.60
N GLY A 15 6.51 16.11 -14.54
CA GLY A 15 7.37 15.13 -15.20
C GLY A 15 7.64 13.85 -14.39
N SER A 16 7.08 13.70 -13.18
CA SER A 16 7.18 12.48 -12.40
C SER A 16 5.92 11.63 -12.54
N ARG A 17 6.07 10.32 -12.76
CA ARG A 17 4.94 9.38 -12.72
C ARG A 17 4.80 8.77 -11.33
N ALA A 18 3.58 8.81 -10.81
CA ALA A 18 3.19 8.16 -9.56
C ALA A 18 2.21 7.01 -9.81
N VAL A 19 2.41 5.87 -9.16
CA VAL A 19 1.47 4.75 -9.15
C VAL A 19 0.89 4.60 -7.75
N VAL A 20 -0.46 4.66 -7.61
CA VAL A 20 -1.12 4.63 -6.30
C VAL A 20 -2.13 3.49 -6.24
N THR A 21 -1.84 2.42 -5.50
CA THR A 21 -2.78 1.31 -5.32
C THR A 21 -3.91 1.67 -4.36
N GLY A 22 -5.13 1.14 -4.61
CA GLY A 22 -6.28 1.41 -3.76
C GLY A 22 -6.80 2.84 -3.81
N ALA A 23 -6.57 3.54 -4.94
CA ALA A 23 -6.97 4.93 -5.11
C ALA A 23 -8.42 5.12 -5.63
N SER A 24 -9.19 4.06 -5.75
CA SER A 24 -10.62 4.16 -6.11
C SER A 24 -11.49 4.79 -5.03
N ASP A 25 -11.00 4.93 -3.79
CA ASP A 25 -11.74 5.54 -2.68
C ASP A 25 -10.80 5.98 -1.52
N GLY A 26 -11.34 6.73 -0.57
CA GLY A 26 -10.72 7.02 0.73
C GLY A 26 -9.33 7.62 0.65
N ILE A 27 -8.41 7.10 1.47
CA ILE A 27 -7.05 7.62 1.64
C ILE A 27 -6.28 7.59 0.31
N GLY A 28 -6.35 6.49 -0.45
CA GLY A 28 -5.63 6.36 -1.72
C GLY A 28 -6.06 7.40 -2.75
N ARG A 29 -7.37 7.68 -2.85
CA ARG A 29 -7.87 8.74 -3.73
C ARG A 29 -7.37 10.12 -3.29
N HIS A 30 -7.37 10.40 -1.99
CA HIS A 30 -6.82 11.66 -1.48
C HIS A 30 -5.33 11.80 -1.81
N ILE A 31 -4.52 10.76 -1.59
CA ILE A 31 -3.10 10.75 -1.97
C ILE A 31 -2.94 11.03 -3.46
N ALA A 32 -3.70 10.33 -4.32
CA ALA A 32 -3.66 10.51 -5.77
C ALA A 32 -4.02 11.94 -6.19
N THR A 33 -5.09 12.52 -5.61
CA THR A 33 -5.49 13.91 -5.85
C THR A 33 -4.37 14.89 -5.49
N ARG A 34 -3.71 14.69 -4.35
CA ARG A 34 -2.61 15.57 -3.89
C ARG A 34 -1.37 15.48 -4.80
N LEU A 35 -1.02 14.26 -5.26
CA LEU A 35 0.09 14.09 -6.21
C LEU A 35 -0.24 14.69 -7.57
N ALA A 36 -1.47 14.52 -8.07
CA ALA A 36 -1.92 15.16 -9.30
C ALA A 36 -1.92 16.69 -9.19
N ALA A 37 -2.37 17.25 -8.07
CA ALA A 37 -2.34 18.69 -7.81
C ALA A 37 -0.90 19.27 -7.73
N ALA A 38 0.08 18.41 -7.39
CA ALA A 38 1.49 18.76 -7.44
C ALA A 38 2.14 18.57 -8.83
N GLY A 39 1.37 18.22 -9.87
CA GLY A 39 1.83 18.09 -11.25
C GLY A 39 2.28 16.69 -11.66
N ALA A 40 2.16 15.67 -10.80
CA ALA A 40 2.50 14.29 -11.16
C ALA A 40 1.52 13.69 -12.17
N GLU A 41 2.02 12.86 -13.09
CA GLU A 41 1.20 11.92 -13.83
C GLU A 41 0.83 10.75 -12.90
N VAL A 42 -0.47 10.52 -12.64
CA VAL A 42 -0.92 9.55 -11.67
C VAL A 42 -1.60 8.37 -12.34
N VAL A 43 -1.07 7.16 -12.13
CA VAL A 43 -1.68 5.90 -12.57
C VAL A 43 -2.44 5.28 -11.38
N LEU A 44 -3.71 4.98 -11.59
CA LEU A 44 -4.60 4.35 -10.62
C LEU A 44 -4.88 2.90 -11.02
N PRO A 45 -4.17 1.90 -10.47
CA PRO A 45 -4.54 0.51 -10.62
C PRO A 45 -5.83 0.22 -9.85
N VAL A 46 -6.86 -0.26 -10.53
CA VAL A 46 -8.19 -0.50 -9.97
C VAL A 46 -8.72 -1.88 -10.32
N ARG A 47 -9.32 -2.56 -9.34
CA ARG A 47 -10.00 -3.83 -9.55
C ARG A 47 -11.39 -3.65 -10.19
N ASN A 48 -12.11 -2.62 -9.77
CA ASN A 48 -13.43 -2.30 -10.27
C ASN A 48 -13.37 -1.04 -11.14
N PRO A 49 -13.59 -1.18 -12.48
CA PRO A 49 -13.51 -0.04 -13.41
C PRO A 49 -14.52 1.07 -13.13
N ASP A 50 -15.74 0.74 -12.62
CA ASP A 50 -16.76 1.75 -12.34
C ASP A 50 -16.38 2.63 -11.15
N LYS A 51 -15.86 2.00 -10.07
CA LYS A 51 -15.28 2.74 -8.94
C LYS A 51 -14.07 3.55 -9.39
N GLY A 52 -13.27 3.02 -10.30
CA GLY A 52 -12.14 3.72 -10.91
C GLY A 52 -12.59 4.98 -11.65
N ARG A 53 -13.57 4.88 -12.53
CA ARG A 53 -14.13 6.04 -13.28
C ARG A 53 -14.71 7.10 -12.33
N THR A 54 -15.40 6.68 -11.27
CA THR A 54 -15.91 7.62 -10.26
C THR A 54 -14.77 8.36 -9.53
N ALA A 55 -13.68 7.66 -9.20
CA ALA A 55 -12.52 8.27 -8.57
C ALA A 55 -11.80 9.23 -9.52
N LEU A 56 -11.61 8.83 -10.78
CA LEU A 56 -11.00 9.66 -11.83
C LEU A 56 -11.77 10.98 -11.98
N ALA A 57 -13.09 10.91 -12.19
CA ALA A 57 -13.93 12.11 -12.32
C ALA A 57 -13.86 13.01 -11.08
N ALA A 58 -13.77 12.43 -9.88
CA ALA A 58 -13.63 13.21 -8.65
C ALA A 58 -12.26 13.91 -8.53
N ILE A 59 -11.19 13.28 -9.05
CA ILE A 59 -9.85 13.90 -9.09
C ILE A 59 -9.82 15.03 -10.12
N GLU A 60 -10.33 14.80 -11.33
CA GLU A 60 -10.40 15.80 -12.40
C GLU A 60 -11.25 17.02 -11.99
N ALA A 61 -12.35 16.81 -11.28
CA ALA A 61 -13.16 17.89 -10.73
C ALA A 61 -12.42 18.72 -9.67
N ALA A 62 -11.52 18.10 -8.90
CA ALA A 62 -10.71 18.79 -7.88
C ALA A 62 -9.45 19.45 -8.47
N VAL A 63 -8.92 18.88 -9.54
CA VAL A 63 -7.68 19.32 -10.22
C VAL A 63 -7.94 19.28 -11.75
N PRO A 64 -8.40 20.37 -12.35
CA PRO A 64 -8.90 20.37 -13.74
C PRO A 64 -7.89 19.87 -14.79
N ASP A 65 -6.58 20.13 -14.61
CA ASP A 65 -5.53 19.73 -15.55
C ASP A 65 -4.79 18.45 -15.11
N ALA A 66 -5.39 17.66 -14.21
CA ALA A 66 -4.77 16.47 -13.67
C ALA A 66 -4.46 15.43 -14.76
N GLN A 67 -3.23 14.98 -14.82
CA GLN A 67 -2.82 13.85 -15.66
C GLN A 67 -3.04 12.55 -14.89
N VAL A 68 -4.24 11.98 -14.97
CA VAL A 68 -4.63 10.78 -14.25
C VAL A 68 -5.15 9.73 -15.21
N SER A 69 -4.74 8.48 -15.01
CA SER A 69 -5.16 7.37 -15.87
C SER A 69 -5.49 6.11 -15.05
N LEU A 70 -6.42 5.32 -15.57
CA LEU A 70 -6.81 4.04 -14.97
C LEU A 70 -6.07 2.89 -15.62
N ARG A 71 -5.71 1.89 -14.83
CA ARG A 71 -5.27 0.56 -15.30
C ARG A 71 -5.99 -0.51 -14.49
N THR A 72 -6.34 -1.62 -15.13
CA THR A 72 -6.97 -2.75 -14.42
C THR A 72 -5.91 -3.52 -13.65
N MET A 73 -6.19 -3.79 -12.36
CA MET A 73 -5.37 -4.68 -11.53
C MET A 73 -6.17 -5.18 -10.33
N ASP A 74 -6.09 -6.48 -10.08
CA ASP A 74 -6.52 -7.09 -8.82
C ASP A 74 -5.29 -7.62 -8.07
N LEU A 75 -5.01 -7.05 -6.89
CA LEU A 75 -3.89 -7.49 -6.03
C LEU A 75 -4.09 -8.88 -5.45
N SER A 76 -5.30 -9.45 -5.51
CA SER A 76 -5.57 -10.83 -5.11
C SER A 76 -5.33 -11.84 -6.24
N SER A 77 -4.70 -11.41 -7.34
CA SER A 77 -4.31 -12.23 -8.48
C SER A 77 -2.92 -11.85 -8.97
N LEU A 78 -1.96 -12.74 -8.78
CA LEU A 78 -0.58 -12.53 -9.25
C LEU A 78 -0.52 -12.39 -10.77
N GLU A 79 -1.37 -13.08 -11.51
CA GLU A 79 -1.53 -12.94 -12.96
C GLU A 79 -1.97 -11.52 -13.34
N SER A 80 -2.98 -10.97 -12.64
CA SER A 80 -3.46 -9.60 -12.87
C SER A 80 -2.38 -8.56 -12.57
N VAL A 81 -1.58 -8.77 -11.52
CA VAL A 81 -0.43 -7.92 -11.19
C VAL A 81 0.64 -8.00 -12.29
N ALA A 82 0.93 -9.20 -12.80
CA ALA A 82 1.89 -9.40 -13.88
C ALA A 82 1.43 -8.71 -15.18
N ALA A 83 0.14 -8.79 -15.53
CA ALA A 83 -0.45 -8.13 -16.68
C ALA A 83 -0.31 -6.60 -16.61
N LEU A 84 -0.62 -5.99 -15.44
CA LEU A 84 -0.37 -4.56 -15.23
C LEU A 84 1.12 -4.24 -15.39
N GLY A 85 1.98 -5.03 -14.76
CA GLY A 85 3.43 -4.83 -14.86
C GLY A 85 3.93 -4.87 -16.31
N ALA A 86 3.43 -5.82 -17.13
CA ALA A 86 3.73 -5.90 -18.56
C ALA A 86 3.27 -4.63 -19.31
N THR A 87 2.06 -4.15 -19.03
CA THR A 87 1.52 -2.93 -19.63
C THR A 87 2.40 -1.72 -19.32
N LEU A 88 2.72 -1.48 -18.04
CA LEU A 88 3.52 -0.31 -17.65
C LEU A 88 4.97 -0.40 -18.15
N ARG A 89 5.55 -1.61 -18.19
CA ARG A 89 6.89 -1.79 -18.81
C ARG A 89 6.88 -1.54 -20.32
N ALA A 90 5.81 -1.91 -21.01
CA ALA A 90 5.65 -1.61 -22.44
C ALA A 90 5.47 -0.09 -22.69
N GLU A 91 4.84 0.64 -21.79
CA GLU A 91 4.78 2.10 -21.83
C GLU A 91 6.18 2.74 -21.66
N GLY A 92 7.11 2.07 -20.97
CA GLY A 92 8.50 2.49 -20.81
C GLY A 92 8.72 3.75 -19.97
N VAL A 93 7.69 4.29 -19.32
CA VAL A 93 7.78 5.53 -18.54
C VAL A 93 8.31 5.21 -17.13
N PRO A 94 9.42 5.83 -16.69
CA PRO A 94 9.95 5.65 -15.34
C PRO A 94 8.93 6.01 -14.26
N VAL A 95 8.91 5.23 -13.17
CA VAL A 95 8.04 5.48 -12.00
C VAL A 95 8.87 6.16 -10.92
N GLY A 96 8.54 7.41 -10.60
CA GLY A 96 9.20 8.18 -9.54
C GLY A 96 8.60 7.96 -8.15
N ILE A 97 7.30 7.63 -8.08
CA ILE A 97 6.61 7.35 -6.80
C ILE A 97 5.74 6.11 -6.94
N LEU A 98 5.85 5.19 -5.97
CA LEU A 98 4.97 4.02 -5.84
C LEU A 98 4.35 3.98 -4.44
N ILE A 99 3.04 4.24 -4.35
CA ILE A 99 2.29 4.17 -3.10
C ILE A 99 1.52 2.85 -3.02
N LEU A 100 1.99 1.97 -2.18
CA LEU A 100 1.40 0.66 -1.91
C LEU A 100 0.37 0.80 -0.76
N ASN A 101 -0.82 1.32 -1.09
CA ASN A 101 -1.85 1.70 -0.11
C ASN A 101 -3.02 0.71 -0.04
N ALA A 102 -3.30 -0.02 -1.11
CA ALA A 102 -4.44 -0.93 -1.14
C ALA A 102 -4.41 -1.97 0.00
N GLY A 103 -5.57 -2.47 0.38
CA GLY A 103 -5.65 -3.54 1.35
C GLY A 103 -7.06 -3.99 1.65
N VAL A 104 -7.14 -5.18 2.25
CA VAL A 104 -8.34 -5.76 2.82
C VAL A 104 -8.12 -6.01 4.31
N MET A 105 -9.19 -5.99 5.09
CA MET A 105 -9.09 -6.12 6.54
C MET A 105 -10.24 -6.98 7.07
N THR A 106 -9.89 -7.96 7.89
CA THR A 106 -10.78 -8.76 8.72
C THR A 106 -12.05 -9.27 8.01
N PRO A 107 -11.94 -10.09 6.92
CA PRO A 107 -13.06 -10.91 6.49
C PRO A 107 -13.60 -11.69 7.69
N PRO A 108 -14.92 -11.88 7.81
CA PRO A 108 -15.50 -12.63 8.94
C PRO A 108 -15.05 -14.10 8.97
N GLU A 109 -14.81 -14.66 7.80
CA GLU A 109 -14.36 -16.03 7.58
C GLU A 109 -13.08 -16.02 6.76
N ARG A 110 -12.30 -17.11 6.86
CA ARG A 110 -11.12 -17.30 6.03
C ARG A 110 -11.54 -17.36 4.56
N GLN A 111 -10.89 -16.52 3.75
CA GLN A 111 -11.02 -16.51 2.29
C GLN A 111 -9.63 -16.64 1.68
N THR A 112 -9.56 -17.08 0.44
CA THR A 112 -8.32 -17.21 -0.31
C THR A 112 -8.33 -16.33 -1.56
N THR A 113 -7.15 -15.94 -2.00
CA THR A 113 -6.91 -15.38 -3.33
C THR A 113 -7.07 -16.47 -4.38
N VAL A 114 -7.11 -16.10 -5.65
CA VAL A 114 -7.11 -17.07 -6.76
C VAL A 114 -5.84 -17.90 -6.82
N ASP A 115 -4.76 -17.41 -6.21
CA ASP A 115 -3.46 -18.09 -6.13
C ASP A 115 -3.37 -19.01 -4.90
N GLY A 116 -4.45 -19.15 -4.09
CA GLY A 116 -4.54 -20.06 -2.95
C GLY A 116 -4.10 -19.49 -1.61
N HIS A 117 -3.62 -18.27 -1.53
CA HIS A 117 -3.17 -17.62 -0.29
C HIS A 117 -4.33 -17.03 0.52
N GLU A 118 -4.17 -16.95 1.86
CA GLU A 118 -5.13 -16.23 2.70
C GLU A 118 -5.30 -14.80 2.17
N LEU A 119 -6.55 -14.35 2.11
CA LEU A 119 -6.94 -13.15 1.37
C LEU A 119 -6.17 -11.89 1.80
N GLN A 120 -5.91 -11.71 3.10
CA GLN A 120 -5.19 -10.53 3.60
C GLN A 120 -3.70 -10.65 3.34
N PHE A 121 -3.10 -11.83 3.57
CA PHE A 121 -1.69 -12.07 3.26
C PHE A 121 -1.43 -11.96 1.76
N GLY A 122 -2.26 -12.59 0.93
CA GLY A 122 -2.16 -12.52 -0.53
C GLY A 122 -2.31 -11.10 -1.06
N THR A 123 -3.36 -10.38 -0.65
CA THR A 123 -3.66 -9.04 -1.18
C THR A 123 -2.78 -7.94 -0.59
N ASN A 124 -2.63 -7.89 0.76
CA ASN A 124 -1.92 -6.80 1.42
C ASN A 124 -0.42 -6.92 1.27
N HIS A 125 0.10 -8.14 1.10
CA HIS A 125 1.52 -8.42 1.06
C HIS A 125 1.98 -8.97 -0.28
N LEU A 126 1.63 -10.21 -0.65
CA LEU A 126 2.18 -10.87 -1.84
C LEU A 126 1.86 -10.12 -3.14
N GLY A 127 0.63 -9.61 -3.31
CA GLY A 127 0.27 -8.81 -4.48
C GLY A 127 1.12 -7.55 -4.63
N HIS A 128 1.44 -6.87 -3.52
CA HIS A 128 2.33 -5.72 -3.53
C HIS A 128 3.79 -6.10 -3.77
N VAL A 129 4.25 -7.22 -3.20
CA VAL A 129 5.60 -7.75 -3.51
C VAL A 129 5.73 -8.03 -5.00
N ALA A 130 4.74 -8.72 -5.58
CA ALA A 130 4.69 -9.00 -7.02
C ALA A 130 4.69 -7.70 -7.84
N LEU A 131 3.91 -6.70 -7.44
CA LEU A 131 3.86 -5.40 -8.13
C LEU A 131 5.22 -4.69 -8.10
N VAL A 132 5.91 -4.65 -6.96
CA VAL A 132 7.27 -4.11 -6.86
C VAL A 132 8.22 -4.86 -7.78
N GLY A 133 8.15 -6.18 -7.82
CA GLY A 133 8.98 -7.00 -8.71
C GLY A 133 8.71 -6.72 -10.19
N GLN A 134 7.43 -6.66 -10.58
CA GLN A 134 7.05 -6.38 -11.96
C GLN A 134 7.44 -4.98 -12.43
N LEU A 135 7.42 -3.99 -11.53
CA LEU A 135 7.76 -2.61 -11.84
C LEU A 135 9.25 -2.29 -11.58
N HIS A 136 10.03 -3.21 -11.04
CA HIS A 136 11.41 -2.96 -10.61
C HIS A 136 12.27 -2.22 -11.65
N PRO A 137 12.29 -2.55 -12.96
CA PRO A 137 13.07 -1.79 -13.94
C PRO A 137 12.63 -0.33 -14.05
N LEU A 138 11.34 -0.05 -13.97
CA LEU A 138 10.80 1.32 -14.02
C LEU A 138 11.05 2.09 -12.72
N LEU A 139 11.06 1.40 -11.58
CA LEU A 139 11.39 1.97 -10.28
C LEU A 139 12.87 2.36 -10.21
N VAL A 140 13.75 1.52 -10.74
CA VAL A 140 15.20 1.83 -10.87
C VAL A 140 15.40 3.03 -11.78
N ALA A 141 14.79 3.01 -12.98
CA ALA A 141 14.89 4.11 -13.94
C ALA A 141 14.38 5.44 -13.38
N GLY A 142 13.30 5.41 -12.58
CA GLY A 142 12.70 6.57 -11.94
C GLY A 142 13.37 6.97 -10.62
N ARG A 143 14.38 6.21 -10.12
CA ARG A 143 14.95 6.37 -8.78
C ARG A 143 13.84 6.48 -7.73
N ALA A 144 12.91 5.55 -7.78
CA ALA A 144 11.60 5.63 -7.17
C ALA A 144 11.63 5.78 -5.65
N ARG A 145 10.66 6.52 -5.14
CA ARG A 145 10.27 6.52 -3.74
C ARG A 145 9.09 5.56 -3.55
N VAL A 146 9.33 4.44 -2.90
CA VAL A 146 8.32 3.43 -2.60
C VAL A 146 7.81 3.66 -1.18
N VAL A 147 6.49 3.70 -1.00
CA VAL A 147 5.88 3.84 0.33
C VAL A 147 4.95 2.67 0.59
N SER A 148 5.28 1.85 1.59
CA SER A 148 4.44 0.75 2.06
C SER A 148 3.51 1.24 3.17
N GLN A 149 2.20 1.32 2.89
CA GLN A 149 1.22 1.74 3.90
C GLN A 149 0.83 0.55 4.78
N VAL A 150 1.46 0.49 5.94
CA VAL A 150 1.17 -0.50 6.98
C VAL A 150 -0.05 -0.08 7.83
N SER A 151 -0.10 -0.45 9.09
CA SER A 151 -1.19 -0.12 10.02
C SER A 151 -0.65 -0.04 11.44
N VAL A 152 -1.37 0.62 12.33
CA VAL A 152 -1.14 0.52 13.79
C VAL A 152 -1.21 -0.94 14.27
N ALA A 153 -1.94 -1.80 13.55
CA ALA A 153 -1.99 -3.23 13.82
C ALA A 153 -0.64 -3.95 13.66
N ALA A 154 0.31 -3.38 12.91
CA ALA A 154 1.66 -3.92 12.79
C ALA A 154 2.50 -3.80 14.08
N ASN A 155 2.02 -3.06 15.09
CA ASN A 155 2.64 -3.00 16.41
C ASN A 155 2.35 -4.22 17.29
N GLN A 156 1.40 -5.07 16.90
CA GLN A 156 0.93 -6.22 17.68
C GLN A 156 1.01 -7.51 16.86
N GLY A 157 1.18 -8.64 17.54
CA GLY A 157 1.25 -9.95 16.88
C GLY A 157 2.63 -10.27 16.30
N ALA A 158 2.65 -11.14 15.31
CA ALA A 158 3.85 -11.59 14.60
C ALA A 158 3.47 -12.12 13.21
N VAL A 159 4.44 -12.35 12.33
CA VAL A 159 4.24 -13.15 11.12
C VAL A 159 4.06 -14.61 11.53
N HIS A 160 2.98 -15.22 11.06
CA HIS A 160 2.61 -16.59 11.44
C HIS A 160 3.23 -17.60 10.48
N TYR A 161 4.54 -17.78 10.53
CA TYR A 161 5.30 -18.60 9.56
C TYR A 161 4.88 -20.07 9.48
N GLU A 162 4.35 -20.63 10.57
CA GLU A 162 3.92 -22.04 10.64
C GLU A 162 2.56 -22.29 9.96
N ASP A 163 1.83 -21.21 9.69
CA ASP A 163 0.51 -21.25 9.07
C ASP A 163 0.18 -19.88 8.46
N LEU A 164 0.95 -19.49 7.43
CA LEU A 164 0.81 -18.19 6.75
C LEU A 164 -0.58 -17.99 6.17
N ASP A 165 -1.18 -19.08 5.72
CA ASP A 165 -2.49 -19.08 5.07
C ASP A 165 -3.63 -19.34 6.06
N TRP A 166 -3.34 -19.42 7.38
CA TRP A 166 -4.35 -19.56 8.45
C TRP A 166 -5.30 -20.76 8.23
N GLU A 167 -4.77 -21.88 7.78
CA GLU A 167 -5.55 -23.09 7.47
C GLU A 167 -5.99 -23.84 8.71
N ARG A 168 -5.18 -23.82 9.78
CA ARG A 168 -5.46 -24.56 11.03
C ARG A 168 -6.45 -23.82 11.91
N SER A 169 -6.35 -22.49 12.00
CA SER A 169 -7.28 -21.67 12.78
C SER A 169 -7.25 -20.23 12.27
N TYR A 170 -8.40 -19.65 11.99
CA TYR A 170 -8.51 -18.31 11.45
C TYR A 170 -8.91 -17.29 12.52
N ASP A 171 -8.12 -16.24 12.64
CA ASP A 171 -8.44 -15.01 13.37
C ASP A 171 -8.16 -13.82 12.44
N GLY A 172 -9.22 -13.19 11.96
CA GLY A 172 -9.11 -12.14 10.95
C GLY A 172 -8.25 -10.94 11.38
N MET A 173 -8.19 -10.59 12.68
CA MET A 173 -7.35 -9.49 13.16
C MET A 173 -5.88 -9.91 13.27
N LYS A 174 -5.61 -11.13 13.71
CA LYS A 174 -4.23 -11.66 13.75
C LYS A 174 -3.69 -11.83 12.33
N ALA A 175 -4.50 -12.34 11.40
CA ALA A 175 -4.15 -12.45 9.98
C ALA A 175 -3.85 -11.07 9.38
N TYR A 176 -4.69 -10.06 9.68
CA TYR A 176 -4.44 -8.69 9.28
C TYR A 176 -3.11 -8.14 9.84
N SER A 177 -2.88 -8.27 11.13
CA SER A 177 -1.62 -7.82 11.76
C SER A 177 -0.41 -8.53 11.15
N SER A 178 -0.49 -9.86 10.98
CA SER A 178 0.56 -10.66 10.32
C SER A 178 0.87 -10.16 8.92
N SER A 179 -0.16 -9.92 8.08
CA SER A 179 0.01 -9.39 6.73
C SER A 179 0.68 -8.01 6.71
N LYS A 180 0.34 -7.13 7.66
CA LYS A 180 0.91 -5.78 7.74
C LYS A 180 2.33 -5.76 8.32
N ILE A 181 2.68 -6.71 9.20
CA ILE A 181 4.06 -6.89 9.66
C ILE A 181 4.93 -7.41 8.50
N ALA A 182 4.50 -8.47 7.81
CA ALA A 182 5.21 -9.01 6.65
C ALA A 182 5.45 -7.93 5.59
N PHE A 183 4.44 -7.12 5.31
CA PHE A 183 4.51 -6.04 4.35
C PHE A 183 5.48 -4.92 4.77
N GLY A 184 5.51 -4.54 6.05
CA GLY A 184 6.46 -3.56 6.57
C GLY A 184 7.90 -4.07 6.54
N LEU A 185 8.13 -5.33 6.95
CA LEU A 185 9.45 -5.98 6.89
C LEU A 185 9.97 -6.03 5.45
N PHE A 186 9.12 -6.39 4.48
CA PHE A 186 9.50 -6.37 3.06
C PHE A 186 9.89 -4.96 2.60
N GLY A 187 9.13 -3.93 2.97
CA GLY A 187 9.43 -2.55 2.58
C GLY A 187 10.79 -2.07 3.11
N LEU A 188 11.14 -2.41 4.36
CA LEU A 188 12.44 -2.08 4.94
C LEU A 188 13.59 -2.87 4.30
N GLU A 189 13.36 -4.13 3.97
CA GLU A 189 14.35 -4.96 3.30
C GLU A 189 14.58 -4.51 1.85
N LEU A 190 13.53 -4.00 1.16
CA LEU A 190 13.65 -3.38 -0.15
C LEU A 190 14.62 -2.20 -0.13
N ASP A 191 14.50 -1.31 0.86
CA ASP A 191 15.41 -0.17 1.03
C ASP A 191 16.86 -0.64 1.24
N ARG A 192 17.05 -1.59 2.15
CA ARG A 192 18.36 -2.13 2.47
C ARG A 192 19.03 -2.77 1.26
N ARG A 193 18.29 -3.57 0.49
CA ARG A 193 18.79 -4.23 -0.72
C ARG A 193 19.05 -3.24 -1.85
N SER A 194 18.17 -2.25 -1.99
CA SER A 194 18.37 -1.17 -2.96
C SER A 194 19.67 -0.40 -2.71
N LYS A 195 19.92 -0.02 -1.46
CA LYS A 195 21.18 0.63 -1.07
C LYS A 195 22.39 -0.23 -1.34
N ALA A 196 22.32 -1.52 -1.01
CA ALA A 196 23.43 -2.46 -1.22
C ALA A 196 23.72 -2.72 -2.71
N ALA A 197 22.69 -2.74 -3.55
CA ALA A 197 22.79 -3.03 -4.98
C ALA A 197 22.89 -1.77 -5.86
N GLY A 198 22.78 -0.57 -5.29
CA GLY A 198 22.82 0.68 -6.05
C GLY A 198 21.62 0.92 -6.96
N TRP A 199 20.44 0.38 -6.65
CA TRP A 199 19.25 0.55 -7.49
C TRP A 199 18.71 1.99 -7.50
N GLY A 200 19.06 2.79 -6.51
CA GLY A 200 18.57 4.16 -6.38
C GLY A 200 17.12 4.26 -5.87
N ILE A 201 16.46 3.15 -5.57
CA ILE A 201 15.13 3.11 -4.97
C ILE A 201 15.26 3.42 -3.47
N THR A 202 14.43 4.31 -2.94
CA THR A 202 14.23 4.46 -1.50
C THR A 202 12.90 3.82 -1.11
N SER A 203 12.84 3.16 0.05
CA SER A 203 11.60 2.56 0.53
C SER A 203 11.34 2.97 1.97
N ASN A 204 10.17 3.58 2.21
CA ASN A 204 9.72 4.06 3.50
C ASN A 204 8.40 3.37 3.89
N LEU A 205 8.11 3.38 5.17
CA LEU A 205 6.85 2.93 5.71
C LEU A 205 5.98 4.13 6.09
N SER A 206 4.66 3.95 5.96
CA SER A 206 3.69 4.88 6.52
C SER A 206 2.55 4.14 7.22
N HIS A 207 1.89 4.79 8.18
CA HIS A 207 0.60 4.34 8.66
C HIS A 207 -0.37 5.53 8.79
N PRO A 208 -1.66 5.32 8.50
CA PRO A 208 -2.63 6.41 8.43
C PRO A 208 -3.20 6.82 9.80
N GLY A 209 -2.77 6.19 10.87
CA GLY A 209 -3.48 6.25 12.15
C GLY A 209 -4.83 5.54 12.07
N ILE A 210 -5.85 6.13 12.68
CA ILE A 210 -7.24 5.68 12.60
C ILE A 210 -8.07 6.79 11.94
N ALA A 211 -8.77 6.43 10.86
CA ALA A 211 -9.68 7.32 10.15
C ALA A 211 -10.93 6.54 9.69
N PRO A 212 -12.08 7.20 9.47
CA PRO A 212 -13.33 6.54 9.06
C PRO A 212 -13.29 6.15 7.57
N THR A 213 -12.40 5.26 7.20
CA THR A 213 -12.18 4.83 5.82
C THR A 213 -13.17 3.75 5.37
N ALA A 214 -13.22 3.51 4.05
CA ALA A 214 -13.95 2.39 3.46
C ALA A 214 -13.46 1.02 3.96
N LEU A 215 -12.23 0.92 4.49
CA LEU A 215 -11.70 -0.32 5.06
C LEU A 215 -12.52 -0.82 6.26
N LEU A 216 -13.15 0.09 7.01
CA LEU A 216 -14.02 -0.21 8.15
C LEU A 216 -15.51 -0.30 7.78
N ALA A 217 -15.87 0.01 6.53
CA ALA A 217 -17.23 -0.07 6.01
C ALA A 217 -17.69 -1.50 5.78
N ALA A 218 -18.99 -1.65 5.57
CA ALA A 218 -19.54 -2.84 4.94
C ALA A 218 -18.83 -3.09 3.59
N ARG A 219 -18.41 -4.32 3.39
CA ARG A 219 -17.72 -4.79 2.17
C ARG A 219 -18.24 -6.18 1.83
N PRO A 220 -19.35 -6.26 1.09
CA PRO A 220 -19.93 -7.54 0.69
C PRO A 220 -18.94 -8.43 -0.06
N GLU A 221 -18.02 -7.82 -0.82
CA GLU A 221 -16.97 -8.51 -1.58
C GLU A 221 -15.96 -9.29 -0.72
N VAL A 222 -15.91 -9.02 0.59
CA VAL A 222 -15.11 -9.79 1.56
C VAL A 222 -16.00 -10.41 2.65
N GLY A 223 -17.30 -10.61 2.37
CA GLY A 223 -18.26 -11.23 3.28
C GLY A 223 -18.76 -10.36 4.43
N ARG A 224 -18.35 -9.10 4.51
CA ARG A 224 -18.74 -8.18 5.58
C ARG A 224 -19.96 -7.34 5.16
N SER A 225 -21.15 -7.79 5.54
CA SER A 225 -22.43 -7.15 5.19
C SER A 225 -22.75 -5.88 5.98
N ARG A 226 -22.06 -5.64 7.11
CA ARG A 226 -22.30 -4.50 8.01
C ARG A 226 -21.00 -3.76 8.32
N ASP A 227 -21.14 -2.46 8.65
CA ASP A 227 -20.03 -1.67 9.19
C ASP A 227 -19.48 -2.30 10.47
N THR A 228 -18.18 -2.15 10.69
CA THR A 228 -17.59 -2.54 11.99
C THR A 228 -18.22 -1.69 13.10
N LEU A 229 -18.45 -2.27 14.28
CA LEU A 229 -19.06 -1.57 15.42
C LEU A 229 -18.33 -0.26 15.77
N GLY A 230 -17.02 -0.22 15.63
CA GLY A 230 -16.21 0.97 15.89
C GLY A 230 -16.33 2.07 14.86
N ARG A 231 -16.80 1.78 13.62
CA ARG A 231 -16.80 2.78 12.53
C ARG A 231 -17.64 4.00 12.84
N ARG A 232 -18.82 3.81 13.44
CA ARG A 232 -19.70 4.92 13.81
C ARG A 232 -19.06 5.84 14.86
N LEU A 233 -18.41 5.24 15.86
CA LEU A 233 -17.69 5.98 16.90
C LEU A 233 -16.51 6.74 16.29
N ILE A 234 -15.68 6.07 15.48
CA ILE A 234 -14.54 6.68 14.78
C ILE A 234 -15.00 7.87 13.92
N ARG A 235 -16.12 7.73 13.18
CA ARG A 235 -16.67 8.82 12.37
C ARG A 235 -17.08 10.04 13.21
N VAL A 236 -17.71 9.82 14.36
CA VAL A 236 -18.10 10.91 15.27
C VAL A 236 -16.86 11.58 15.88
N MET A 237 -15.86 10.81 16.28
CA MET A 237 -14.62 11.33 16.84
C MET A 237 -13.82 12.11 15.78
N SER A 238 -13.73 11.58 14.57
CA SER A 238 -13.08 12.22 13.42
C SER A 238 -13.74 13.56 13.08
N ALA A 239 -15.07 13.59 12.97
CA ALA A 239 -15.81 14.82 12.69
C ALA A 239 -15.61 15.91 13.75
N ARG A 240 -15.31 15.52 14.98
CA ARG A 240 -15.01 16.45 16.10
C ARG A 240 -13.50 16.72 16.24
N GLY A 241 -12.65 16.11 15.43
CA GLY A 241 -11.19 16.23 15.54
C GLY A 241 -10.64 15.69 16.87
N ILE A 242 -11.30 14.67 17.45
CA ILE A 242 -10.91 14.08 18.73
C ILE A 242 -10.14 12.79 18.46
N LEU A 243 -8.87 12.76 18.81
CA LEU A 243 -7.98 11.60 18.88
C LEU A 243 -7.68 10.92 17.53
N VAL A 244 -8.60 10.86 16.59
CA VAL A 244 -8.49 10.17 15.29
C VAL A 244 -8.42 11.16 14.13
N GLY A 245 -7.83 10.73 13.00
CA GLY A 245 -7.72 11.55 11.79
C GLY A 245 -8.99 11.58 10.94
N THR A 246 -8.98 12.43 9.91
CA THR A 246 -9.90 12.39 8.77
C THR A 246 -9.28 11.57 7.65
N VAL A 247 -10.00 11.36 6.55
CA VAL A 247 -9.45 10.69 5.35
C VAL A 247 -8.28 11.51 4.77
N GLU A 248 -8.42 12.84 4.80
CA GLU A 248 -7.43 13.78 4.29
C GLU A 248 -6.14 13.71 5.12
N THR A 249 -6.23 13.85 6.45
CA THR A 249 -5.05 13.80 7.32
C THR A 249 -4.40 12.43 7.37
N ALA A 250 -5.16 11.35 7.15
CA ALA A 250 -4.65 9.98 7.12
C ALA A 250 -3.77 9.68 5.90
N GLY A 251 -3.90 10.45 4.81
CA GLY A 251 -3.03 10.35 3.64
C GLY A 251 -1.68 11.08 3.78
N LEU A 252 -1.59 12.03 4.70
CA LEU A 252 -0.43 12.90 4.82
C LEU A 252 0.87 12.18 5.20
N PRO A 253 0.88 11.15 6.09
CA PRO A 253 2.11 10.41 6.37
C PRO A 253 2.69 9.71 5.13
N ALA A 254 1.85 9.16 4.25
CA ALA A 254 2.31 8.52 3.02
C ALA A 254 2.85 9.56 2.03
N LEU A 255 2.21 10.72 1.92
CA LEU A 255 2.70 11.83 1.11
C LEU A 255 4.04 12.36 1.62
N LEU A 256 4.18 12.56 2.94
CA LEU A 256 5.44 12.98 3.55
C LEU A 256 6.55 11.94 3.28
N ALA A 257 6.28 10.66 3.50
CA ALA A 257 7.22 9.57 3.22
C ALA A 257 7.67 9.52 1.74
N ALA A 258 6.78 9.93 0.81
CA ALA A 258 7.06 9.91 -0.62
C ALA A 258 7.77 11.18 -1.12
N THR A 259 7.60 12.33 -0.48
CA THR A 259 7.99 13.62 -1.06
C THR A 259 8.98 14.43 -0.23
N ASP A 260 9.14 14.13 1.06
CA ASP A 260 10.13 14.82 1.89
C ASP A 260 11.56 14.45 1.43
N PRO A 261 12.39 15.42 1.04
CA PRO A 261 13.79 15.17 0.69
C PRO A 261 14.58 14.42 1.79
N ALA A 262 14.24 14.65 3.05
CA ALA A 262 14.88 13.98 4.19
C ALA A 262 14.45 12.52 4.37
N ALA A 263 13.38 12.06 3.70
CA ALA A 263 12.91 10.68 3.76
C ALA A 263 13.78 9.77 2.86
N ASP A 264 15.03 9.54 3.24
CA ASP A 264 16.09 8.88 2.47
C ASP A 264 16.08 7.33 2.52
N GLY A 265 14.96 6.76 2.96
CA GLY A 265 14.68 5.32 2.98
C GLY A 265 14.92 4.66 4.33
N GLY A 266 14.16 3.58 4.58
CA GLY A 266 14.18 2.86 5.86
C GLY A 266 13.46 3.57 7.01
N ARG A 267 12.70 4.63 6.74
CA ARG A 267 12.02 5.44 7.73
C ARG A 267 10.54 5.09 7.85
N PHE A 268 9.94 5.49 8.96
CA PHE A 268 8.55 5.23 9.28
C PHE A 268 7.81 6.52 9.61
N PHE A 269 6.69 6.77 8.95
CA PHE A 269 5.90 7.98 9.09
C PHE A 269 4.48 7.67 9.57
N GLY A 270 3.96 8.51 10.44
CA GLY A 270 2.60 8.38 10.97
C GLY A 270 2.10 9.68 11.57
N PRO A 271 0.84 9.72 12.06
CA PRO A 271 0.34 10.91 12.76
C PRO A 271 1.01 11.08 14.13
N SER A 272 1.35 12.31 14.48
CA SER A 272 2.08 12.68 15.70
C SER A 272 1.19 12.92 16.95
N GLY A 273 -0.12 12.77 16.83
CA GLY A 273 -1.02 12.95 17.96
C GLY A 273 -1.01 11.79 18.95
N PRO A 274 -1.86 11.84 19.99
CA PRO A 274 -1.86 10.83 21.05
C PRO A 274 -2.00 9.39 20.50
N ARG A 275 -1.12 8.50 20.94
CA ARG A 275 -1.02 7.10 20.51
C ARG A 275 -0.87 6.93 18.99
N ASN A 276 -0.47 7.97 18.27
CA ASN A 276 -0.29 7.98 16.82
C ASN A 276 -1.59 7.65 16.05
N LEU A 277 -2.76 8.00 16.61
CA LEU A 277 -4.05 7.69 16.01
C LEU A 277 -4.56 8.78 15.06
N GLY A 278 -4.06 10.02 15.19
CA GLY A 278 -4.39 11.17 14.37
C GLY A 278 -3.40 12.30 14.62
N GLY A 279 -3.52 13.44 13.94
CA GLY A 279 -2.63 14.60 14.08
C GLY A 279 -1.81 14.87 12.82
N ALA A 280 -0.81 15.76 12.94
CA ALA A 280 0.10 16.09 11.85
C ALA A 280 0.99 14.89 11.50
N PRO A 281 1.38 14.74 10.21
CA PRO A 281 2.31 13.69 9.82
C PRO A 281 3.70 13.99 10.38
N ALA A 282 4.40 12.95 10.83
CA ALA A 282 5.78 13.04 11.32
C ALA A 282 6.49 11.69 11.17
N GLU A 283 7.81 11.72 11.16
CA GLU A 283 8.62 10.52 11.32
C GLU A 283 8.43 9.95 12.74
N GLN A 284 8.46 8.63 12.83
CA GLN A 284 8.20 7.89 14.06
C GLN A 284 9.24 6.77 14.26
N PRO A 285 9.46 6.35 15.49
CA PRO A 285 10.22 5.13 15.75
C PRO A 285 9.55 3.92 15.10
N LEU A 286 10.35 3.02 14.53
CA LEU A 286 9.85 1.74 14.04
C LEU A 286 9.18 0.94 15.17
N TYR A 287 8.08 0.28 14.86
CA TYR A 287 7.54 -0.72 15.77
C TYR A 287 8.56 -1.85 15.96
N GLY A 288 8.71 -2.34 17.19
CA GLY A 288 9.69 -3.39 17.49
C GLY A 288 9.59 -4.62 16.58
N ARG A 289 8.37 -4.94 16.10
CA ARG A 289 8.13 -6.04 15.13
C ARG A 289 8.72 -5.78 13.75
N LEU A 290 8.92 -4.52 13.38
CA LEU A 290 9.46 -4.12 12.08
C LEU A 290 10.98 -3.89 12.13
N ALA A 291 11.57 -3.79 13.32
CA ALA A 291 13.01 -3.52 13.47
C ALA A 291 13.89 -4.77 13.31
N ASP A 292 13.29 -5.96 13.21
CA ASP A 292 14.00 -7.24 13.13
C ASP A 292 14.49 -7.52 11.71
N ARG A 293 15.79 -7.39 11.49
CA ARG A 293 16.43 -7.57 10.20
C ARG A 293 16.45 -9.02 9.73
N GLU A 294 16.52 -9.98 10.63
CA GLU A 294 16.49 -11.40 10.29
C GLU A 294 15.11 -11.77 9.75
N GLN A 295 14.05 -11.32 10.45
CA GLN A 295 12.68 -11.48 9.98
C GLN A 295 12.45 -10.77 8.63
N ALA A 296 13.05 -9.60 8.41
CA ALA A 296 12.93 -8.89 7.15
C ALA A 296 13.57 -9.68 5.99
N ALA A 297 14.77 -10.23 6.18
CA ALA A 297 15.40 -11.09 5.19
C ALA A 297 14.60 -12.38 4.95
N ARG A 298 14.09 -13.02 6.04
CA ARG A 298 13.26 -14.22 5.93
C ARG A 298 11.98 -13.98 5.13
N ILE A 299 11.26 -12.88 5.41
CA ILE A 299 10.03 -12.54 4.70
C ILE A 299 10.30 -12.19 3.24
N TRP A 300 11.41 -11.52 2.95
CA TRP A 300 11.83 -11.23 1.59
C TRP A 300 11.98 -12.50 0.76
N ASP A 301 12.82 -13.44 1.22
CA ASP A 301 13.11 -14.68 0.49
C ASP A 301 11.85 -15.55 0.35
N LEU A 302 11.02 -15.60 1.38
CA LEU A 302 9.74 -16.31 1.37
C LEU A 302 8.79 -15.68 0.33
N SER A 303 8.67 -14.36 0.33
CA SER A 303 7.77 -13.65 -0.57
C SER A 303 8.17 -13.81 -2.04
N LEU A 304 9.47 -13.76 -2.36
CA LEU A 304 9.95 -14.03 -3.71
C LEU A 304 9.55 -15.44 -4.16
N ARG A 305 9.75 -16.45 -3.33
CA ARG A 305 9.33 -17.83 -3.65
C ARG A 305 7.83 -17.95 -3.88
N LEU A 306 7.00 -17.38 -2.99
CA LEU A 306 5.54 -17.47 -3.07
C LEU A 306 4.96 -16.70 -4.27
N THR A 307 5.65 -15.66 -4.72
CA THR A 307 5.26 -14.90 -5.93
C THR A 307 5.93 -15.42 -7.21
N GLY A 308 6.69 -16.51 -7.13
CA GLY A 308 7.36 -17.14 -8.28
C GLY A 308 8.50 -16.30 -8.85
N MET A 309 9.08 -15.36 -8.09
CA MET A 309 10.20 -14.54 -8.52
C MET A 309 11.53 -15.13 -8.08
N THR A 310 12.52 -15.12 -8.97
CA THR A 310 13.91 -15.53 -8.68
C THR A 310 14.78 -14.37 -8.16
N GLY A 311 14.29 -13.13 -8.33
CA GLY A 311 14.88 -11.87 -7.88
C GLY A 311 14.04 -10.68 -8.31
N LEU A 312 14.30 -9.49 -7.78
CA LEU A 312 13.65 -8.29 -8.30
C LEU A 312 14.18 -8.00 -9.72
N GLY A 313 13.26 -7.74 -10.63
CA GLY A 313 13.58 -7.43 -12.03
C GLY A 313 13.75 -8.64 -12.95
N THR A 314 13.69 -9.87 -12.42
CA THR A 314 13.72 -11.08 -13.24
C THR A 314 12.35 -11.76 -13.18
N PRO A 315 11.56 -11.78 -14.27
CA PRO A 315 10.35 -12.61 -14.32
C PRO A 315 10.76 -14.07 -14.08
N ALA A 316 9.95 -14.85 -13.37
CA ALA A 316 10.12 -16.29 -13.33
C ALA A 316 10.09 -16.81 -14.77
N ALA A 317 11.06 -17.63 -15.15
CA ALA A 317 11.01 -18.41 -16.38
C ALA A 317 9.66 -19.11 -16.43
N GLY A 318 8.92 -18.95 -17.54
CA GLY A 318 7.57 -19.45 -17.68
C GLY A 318 7.47 -20.89 -17.16
N ARG A 319 6.45 -21.18 -16.39
CA ARG A 319 6.10 -22.57 -16.12
C ARG A 319 5.63 -23.11 -17.48
N ASP A 320 6.47 -23.93 -18.10
CA ASP A 320 6.03 -24.78 -19.18
C ASP A 320 4.88 -25.61 -18.61
N ILE A 321 3.65 -25.27 -19.03
CA ILE A 321 2.51 -26.14 -18.85
C ILE A 321 2.78 -27.28 -19.85
N GLU A 322 3.49 -28.31 -19.39
CA GLU A 322 3.47 -29.59 -20.08
C GLU A 322 2.01 -30.05 -20.13
N ALA A 323 1.42 -29.89 -21.30
CA ALA A 323 0.16 -30.51 -21.63
C ALA A 323 0.39 -32.03 -21.53
N ALA A 324 -0.12 -32.64 -20.47
CA ALA A 324 -0.29 -34.06 -20.40
C ALA A 324 -1.28 -34.47 -21.50
N SER A 325 -0.77 -35.08 -22.52
CA SER A 325 -1.49 -35.84 -23.56
C SER A 325 -2.11 -37.10 -22.96
#